data_89710623b199583319e5d141532ecb88
#
_entry.id   89710623b199583319e5d141532ecb88
#
_cell.length_a   1.000
_cell.length_b   1.000
_cell.length_c   1.000
_cell.angle_alpha   90.00
_cell.angle_beta   90.00
_cell.angle_gamma   90.00
#
_symmetry.space_group_name_H-M   'P 1'
#
loop_
_entity.id
_entity.type
_entity.pdbx_description
1 polymer ?
#
loop_
_entity_poly.entity_id
_entity_poly.type
_entity_poly.pdbx_seq_one_letter_code
_entity_poly.pdbx_strand_id
1 'polypeptide(L)'
;MIEAIALREHPELCDAAIAYFQATWASDASLMVYDDCIRHSLTTENLLPRWYLLTDDGAIIGCAGLITNDFISRMDLYPWICALYVEKSHRGRALGQRLLARAEADARRAGFSAVYLCTDHIGYYEHYGYTHIGTGYHPWGESSRIYEKKL
;
A
#
# COMPACT_ATOMS: atom_id res chain seq x y z
N MET A 1 -20.60 -3.52 7.27
CA MET A 1 -20.16 -2.35 6.48
C MET A 1 -18.69 -2.45 6.17
N ILE A 2 -18.32 -2.22 4.93
CA ILE A 2 -16.92 -2.29 4.47
C ILE A 2 -16.31 -0.89 4.51
N GLU A 3 -15.14 -0.77 5.15
CA GLU A 3 -14.45 0.50 5.32
C GLU A 3 -12.96 0.36 5.00
N ALA A 4 -12.40 1.37 4.33
CA ALA A 4 -10.96 1.53 4.18
C ALA A 4 -10.48 2.53 5.24
N ILE A 5 -9.70 2.04 6.21
CA ILE A 5 -9.27 2.84 7.36
C ILE A 5 -7.77 3.06 7.35
N ALA A 6 -7.33 4.19 7.87
CA ALA A 6 -5.92 4.47 8.09
C ALA A 6 -5.52 4.01 9.49
N LEU A 7 -4.43 3.26 9.59
CA LEU A 7 -3.99 2.70 10.87
C LEU A 7 -3.62 3.80 11.88
N ARG A 8 -3.15 4.95 11.43
CA ARG A 8 -2.86 6.09 12.32
C ARG A 8 -4.10 6.60 13.06
N GLU A 9 -5.30 6.39 12.50
CA GLU A 9 -6.57 6.76 13.14
C GLU A 9 -7.09 5.65 14.06
N HIS A 10 -6.47 4.45 13.99
CA HIS A 10 -6.88 3.27 14.75
C HIS A 10 -5.67 2.55 15.32
N PRO A 11 -4.87 3.21 16.19
CA PRO A 11 -3.63 2.63 16.70
C PRO A 11 -3.84 1.35 17.52
N GLU A 12 -5.05 1.14 18.04
CA GLU A 12 -5.41 -0.10 18.75
C GLU A 12 -5.36 -1.34 17.87
N LEU A 13 -5.41 -1.16 16.54
CA LEU A 13 -5.34 -2.26 15.56
C LEU A 13 -3.91 -2.60 15.14
N CYS A 14 -2.89 -1.96 15.74
CA CYS A 14 -1.51 -2.12 15.32
C CYS A 14 -1.04 -3.57 15.27
N ASP A 15 -1.24 -4.34 16.34
CA ASP A 15 -0.79 -5.72 16.38
C ASP A 15 -1.53 -6.61 15.38
N ALA A 16 -2.84 -6.41 15.24
CA ALA A 16 -3.64 -7.15 14.25
C ALA A 16 -3.22 -6.80 12.82
N ALA A 17 -2.92 -5.52 12.55
CA ALA A 17 -2.44 -5.08 11.25
C ALA A 17 -1.10 -5.71 10.92
N ILE A 18 -0.13 -5.67 11.84
CA ILE A 18 1.19 -6.29 11.65
C ILE A 18 1.04 -7.76 11.30
N ALA A 19 0.24 -8.49 12.06
CA ALA A 19 0.00 -9.91 11.81
C ALA A 19 -0.61 -10.14 10.42
N TYR A 20 -1.52 -9.28 9.99
CA TYR A 20 -2.16 -9.38 8.68
C TYR A 20 -1.18 -9.14 7.54
N PHE A 21 -0.38 -8.08 7.62
CA PHE A 21 0.66 -7.80 6.62
C PHE A 21 1.69 -8.92 6.56
N GLN A 22 2.12 -9.42 7.71
CA GLN A 22 3.08 -10.53 7.77
C GLN A 22 2.52 -11.78 7.11
N ALA A 23 1.29 -12.17 7.43
CA ALA A 23 0.66 -13.36 6.86
C ALA A 23 0.45 -13.25 5.35
N THR A 24 0.21 -12.05 4.85
CA THR A 24 -0.07 -11.81 3.43
C THR A 24 1.21 -11.67 2.61
N TRP A 25 2.22 -10.96 3.12
CA TRP A 25 3.34 -10.49 2.31
C TRP A 25 4.72 -10.94 2.78
N ALA A 26 4.90 -11.26 4.06
CA ALA A 26 6.22 -11.52 4.60
C ALA A 26 6.71 -12.95 4.32
N SER A 27 8.02 -13.08 4.16
CA SER A 27 8.76 -14.33 4.35
C SER A 27 9.36 -14.32 5.75
N ASP A 28 10.00 -15.43 6.16
CA ASP A 28 10.70 -15.49 7.45
C ASP A 28 11.74 -14.37 7.57
N ALA A 29 12.38 -13.99 6.46
CA ALA A 29 13.41 -12.96 6.44
C ALA A 29 12.83 -11.53 6.58
N SER A 30 11.55 -11.31 6.28
CA SER A 30 10.95 -9.98 6.24
C SER A 30 9.88 -9.73 7.30
N LEU A 31 9.67 -10.67 8.24
CA LEU A 31 8.69 -10.48 9.31
C LEU A 31 8.94 -9.18 10.08
N MET A 32 10.19 -8.92 10.46
CA MET A 32 10.52 -7.74 11.26
C MET A 32 10.47 -6.45 10.45
N VAL A 33 10.57 -6.51 9.13
CA VAL A 33 10.39 -5.31 8.28
C VAL A 33 8.99 -4.75 8.50
N TYR A 34 7.96 -5.60 8.47
CA TYR A 34 6.58 -5.17 8.67
C TYR A 34 6.32 -4.76 10.12
N ASP A 35 6.79 -5.54 11.09
CA ASP A 35 6.62 -5.20 12.50
C ASP A 35 7.19 -3.81 12.80
N ASP A 36 8.46 -3.61 12.44
CA ASP A 36 9.17 -2.38 12.77
C ASP A 36 8.59 -1.17 12.03
N CYS A 37 8.38 -1.27 10.72
CA CYS A 37 7.93 -0.11 9.96
C CYS A 37 6.48 0.28 10.26
N ILE A 38 5.60 -0.68 10.49
CA ILE A 38 4.20 -0.38 10.84
C ILE A 38 4.13 0.22 12.23
N ARG A 39 4.84 -0.35 13.19
CA ARG A 39 4.83 0.12 14.59
C ARG A 39 5.35 1.55 14.66
N HIS A 40 6.44 1.86 13.98
CA HIS A 40 7.01 3.22 13.99
C HIS A 40 6.17 4.23 13.20
N SER A 41 5.33 3.79 12.26
CA SER A 41 4.44 4.68 11.51
C SER A 41 3.40 5.38 12.38
N LEU A 42 3.11 4.82 13.56
CA LEU A 42 2.09 5.36 14.47
C LEU A 42 2.61 6.49 15.35
N THR A 43 3.92 6.63 15.48
CA THR A 43 4.55 7.63 16.36
C THR A 43 5.38 8.66 15.63
N THR A 44 5.53 8.53 14.30
CA THR A 44 6.28 9.50 13.51
C THR A 44 5.47 10.76 13.23
N GLU A 45 6.15 11.90 13.17
CA GLU A 45 5.56 13.16 12.70
C GLU A 45 5.68 13.31 11.18
N ASN A 46 6.42 12.41 10.51
CA ASN A 46 6.58 12.43 9.06
C ASN A 46 5.27 12.04 8.36
N LEU A 47 5.09 12.55 7.14
CA LEU A 47 3.90 12.25 6.34
C LEU A 47 3.78 10.77 5.99
N LEU A 48 4.93 10.10 5.81
CA LEU A 48 5.02 8.69 5.46
C LEU A 48 5.81 7.93 6.53
N PRO A 49 5.66 6.61 6.65
CA PRO A 49 4.72 5.77 5.92
C PRO A 49 3.30 5.82 6.50
N ARG A 50 2.32 5.41 5.70
CA ARG A 50 0.92 5.23 6.11
C ARG A 50 0.45 3.85 5.72
N TRP A 51 -0.27 3.20 6.63
CA TRP A 51 -0.76 1.83 6.41
C TRP A 51 -2.27 1.81 6.51
N TYR A 52 -2.90 0.99 5.67
CA TYR A 52 -4.35 0.95 5.54
C TYR A 52 -4.86 -0.47 5.68
N LEU A 53 -6.04 -0.58 6.26
CA LEU A 53 -6.78 -1.84 6.33
C LEU A 53 -8.14 -1.66 5.65
N LEU A 54 -8.58 -2.71 4.99
CA LEU A 54 -9.95 -2.83 4.54
C LEU A 54 -10.65 -3.75 5.55
N THR A 55 -11.73 -3.27 6.14
CA THR A 55 -12.48 -4.05 7.15
C THR A 55 -13.91 -4.28 6.71
N ASP A 56 -14.46 -5.41 7.12
CA ASP A 56 -15.86 -5.76 6.94
C ASP A 56 -16.42 -6.09 8.32
N ASP A 57 -17.23 -5.16 8.87
CA ASP A 57 -17.78 -5.24 10.23
C ASP A 57 -16.70 -5.58 11.27
N GLY A 58 -15.54 -4.94 11.14
CA GLY A 58 -14.41 -5.10 12.04
C GLY A 58 -13.42 -6.21 11.68
N ALA A 59 -13.77 -7.11 10.77
CA ALA A 59 -12.86 -8.14 10.29
C ALA A 59 -11.94 -7.57 9.20
N ILE A 60 -10.64 -7.81 9.29
CA ILE A 60 -9.68 -7.36 8.29
C ILE A 60 -9.80 -8.25 7.06
N ILE A 61 -10.08 -7.65 5.91
CA ILE A 61 -10.25 -8.35 4.63
C ILE A 61 -9.31 -7.84 3.53
N GLY A 62 -8.45 -6.88 3.83
CA GLY A 62 -7.49 -6.36 2.87
C GLY A 62 -6.56 -5.34 3.51
N CYS A 63 -5.56 -4.94 2.76
CA CYS A 63 -4.55 -4.00 3.23
C CYS A 63 -3.87 -3.27 2.07
N ALA A 64 -3.21 -2.16 2.40
CA ALA A 64 -2.32 -1.43 1.51
C ALA A 64 -1.39 -0.53 2.32
N GLY A 65 -0.36 -0.02 1.67
CA GLY A 65 0.53 0.97 2.28
C GLY A 65 0.82 2.13 1.33
N LEU A 66 1.23 3.24 1.90
CA LEU A 66 1.74 4.41 1.20
C LEU A 66 3.09 4.76 1.82
N ILE A 67 4.16 4.55 1.07
CA ILE A 67 5.52 4.56 1.59
C ILE A 67 6.45 5.40 0.71
N THR A 68 7.64 5.67 1.22
CA THR A 68 8.63 6.51 0.53
C THR A 68 9.22 5.83 -0.69
N ASN A 69 9.56 4.53 -0.58
CA ASN A 69 10.11 3.73 -1.67
C ASN A 69 9.79 2.26 -1.45
N ASP A 70 9.34 1.57 -2.50
CA ASP A 70 8.95 0.17 -2.45
C ASP A 70 10.08 -0.76 -2.89
N PHE A 71 11.29 -0.56 -2.36
CA PHE A 71 12.48 -1.35 -2.69
C PHE A 71 12.73 -1.37 -4.20
N ILE A 72 12.63 -0.21 -4.84
CA ILE A 72 12.70 -0.04 -6.28
C ILE A 72 13.69 1.06 -6.65
N SER A 73 14.38 0.89 -7.77
CA SER A 73 15.46 1.78 -8.21
C SER A 73 15.02 3.22 -8.53
N ARG A 74 13.74 3.44 -8.80
CA ARG A 74 13.21 4.79 -9.08
C ARG A 74 13.01 5.57 -7.78
N MET A 75 14.12 5.88 -7.12
CA MET A 75 14.15 6.62 -5.86
C MET A 75 13.84 8.11 -6.04
N ASP A 76 13.83 8.58 -7.27
CA ASP A 76 13.40 9.93 -7.66
C ASP A 76 11.88 10.12 -7.58
N LEU A 77 11.13 9.01 -7.54
CA LEU A 77 9.66 9.03 -7.51
C LEU A 77 9.16 8.63 -6.13
N TYR A 78 8.17 9.35 -5.62
CA TYR A 78 7.49 9.04 -4.36
C TYR A 78 6.20 9.86 -4.25
N PRO A 79 5.21 9.46 -3.41
CA PRO A 79 5.18 8.25 -2.61
C PRO A 79 4.72 7.03 -3.43
N TRP A 80 4.95 5.83 -2.86
CA TRP A 80 4.60 4.57 -3.49
C TRP A 80 3.44 3.91 -2.76
N ILE A 81 2.44 3.45 -3.51
CA ILE A 81 1.42 2.55 -2.99
C ILE A 81 1.98 1.13 -3.07
N CYS A 82 1.88 0.38 -1.98
CA CYS A 82 2.45 -0.95 -1.87
C CYS A 82 1.50 -1.92 -1.17
N ALA A 83 1.83 -3.20 -1.24
CA ALA A 83 1.20 -4.27 -0.46
C ALA A 83 -0.33 -4.31 -0.59
N LEU A 84 -0.87 -3.94 -1.75
CA LEU A 84 -2.31 -3.97 -2.00
C LEU A 84 -2.81 -5.40 -2.05
N TYR A 85 -3.76 -5.74 -1.19
CA TYR A 85 -4.36 -7.07 -1.13
C TYR A 85 -5.82 -6.99 -0.69
N VAL A 86 -6.66 -7.81 -1.30
CA VAL A 86 -8.04 -8.05 -0.88
C VAL A 86 -8.27 -9.55 -0.82
N GLU A 87 -8.90 -10.02 0.26
CA GLU A 87 -9.23 -11.43 0.44
C GLU A 87 -10.00 -11.99 -0.75
N LYS A 88 -9.68 -13.23 -1.15
CA LYS A 88 -10.27 -13.86 -2.33
C LYS A 88 -11.80 -13.91 -2.25
N SER A 89 -12.34 -14.14 -1.06
CA SER A 89 -13.78 -14.21 -0.82
C SER A 89 -14.51 -12.88 -1.10
N HIS A 90 -13.78 -11.78 -1.14
CA HIS A 90 -14.32 -10.43 -1.32
C HIS A 90 -13.95 -9.82 -2.68
N ARG A 91 -13.22 -10.53 -3.52
CA ARG A 91 -12.80 -10.03 -4.85
C ARG A 91 -13.98 -9.92 -5.81
N GLY A 92 -13.78 -9.14 -6.89
CA GLY A 92 -14.81 -8.89 -7.90
C GLY A 92 -15.82 -7.81 -7.51
N ARG A 93 -15.56 -7.08 -6.43
CA ARG A 93 -16.43 -6.03 -5.89
C ARG A 93 -15.76 -4.66 -5.89
N ALA A 94 -14.67 -4.51 -6.64
CA ALA A 94 -13.86 -3.28 -6.74
C ALA A 94 -13.35 -2.77 -5.38
N LEU A 95 -13.14 -3.64 -4.41
CA LEU A 95 -12.73 -3.24 -3.06
C LEU A 95 -11.29 -2.75 -2.99
N GLY A 96 -10.41 -3.25 -3.85
CA GLY A 96 -9.03 -2.74 -3.96
C GLY A 96 -9.01 -1.26 -4.34
N GLN A 97 -9.96 -0.81 -5.14
CA GLN A 97 -10.09 0.59 -5.52
C GLN A 97 -10.38 1.49 -4.31
N ARG A 98 -11.05 0.97 -3.30
CA ARG A 98 -11.32 1.74 -2.07
C ARG A 98 -10.04 1.99 -1.27
N LEU A 99 -9.12 1.01 -1.26
CA LEU A 99 -7.79 1.18 -0.65
C LEU A 99 -6.95 2.17 -1.46
N LEU A 100 -6.94 2.04 -2.79
CA LEU A 100 -6.24 2.99 -3.66
C LEU A 100 -6.76 4.40 -3.46
N ALA A 101 -8.08 4.58 -3.43
CA ALA A 101 -8.70 5.89 -3.26
C ALA A 101 -8.33 6.53 -1.92
N ARG A 102 -8.25 5.75 -0.85
CA ARG A 102 -7.84 6.25 0.46
C ARG A 102 -6.39 6.70 0.47
N ALA A 103 -5.50 5.90 -0.09
CA ALA A 103 -4.08 6.26 -0.19
C ALA A 103 -3.88 7.50 -1.06
N GLU A 104 -4.59 7.59 -2.19
CA GLU A 104 -4.55 8.74 -3.09
C GLU A 104 -5.04 10.02 -2.40
N ALA A 105 -6.12 9.92 -1.63
CA ALA A 105 -6.64 11.07 -0.88
C ALA A 105 -5.65 11.56 0.17
N ASP A 106 -5.01 10.65 0.89
CA ASP A 106 -4.01 11.01 1.89
C ASP A 106 -2.78 11.62 1.24
N ALA A 107 -2.32 11.08 0.12
CA ALA A 107 -1.20 11.64 -0.63
C ALA A 107 -1.51 13.06 -1.13
N ARG A 108 -2.72 13.28 -1.64
CA ARG A 108 -3.15 14.61 -2.09
C ARG A 108 -3.17 15.60 -0.93
N ARG A 109 -3.73 15.22 0.22
CA ARG A 109 -3.76 16.08 1.41
C ARG A 109 -2.36 16.40 1.93
N ALA A 110 -1.42 15.47 1.76
CA ALA A 110 -0.03 15.68 2.16
C ALA A 110 0.75 16.57 1.19
N GLY A 111 0.15 16.98 0.07
CA GLY A 111 0.76 17.88 -0.90
C GLY A 111 1.49 17.18 -2.04
N PHE A 112 1.41 15.86 -2.15
CA PHE A 112 1.99 15.14 -3.28
C PHE A 112 1.14 15.31 -4.53
N SER A 113 1.80 15.45 -5.69
CA SER A 113 1.12 15.66 -6.98
C SER A 113 0.84 14.38 -7.74
N ALA A 114 1.41 13.26 -7.30
CA ALA A 114 1.25 11.96 -7.94
C ALA A 114 1.51 10.84 -6.93
N VAL A 115 1.04 9.64 -7.25
CA VAL A 115 1.40 8.41 -6.56
C VAL A 115 1.92 7.40 -7.57
N TYR A 116 2.75 6.48 -7.10
CA TYR A 116 3.42 5.47 -7.91
C TYR A 116 3.18 4.09 -7.34
N LEU A 117 3.25 3.09 -8.18
CA LEU A 117 3.29 1.69 -7.74
C LEU A 117 4.09 0.85 -8.72
N CYS A 118 4.61 -0.27 -8.25
CA CYS A 118 5.28 -1.25 -9.08
C CYS A 118 4.55 -2.58 -9.00
N THR A 119 4.40 -3.25 -10.15
CA THR A 119 3.63 -4.49 -10.26
C THR A 119 4.01 -5.23 -11.53
N ASP A 120 3.66 -6.53 -11.57
CA ASP A 120 3.73 -7.33 -12.80
C ASP A 120 2.37 -7.42 -13.51
N HIS A 121 1.31 -6.94 -12.87
CA HIS A 121 -0.04 -6.95 -13.46
C HIS A 121 -0.16 -5.97 -14.62
N ILE A 122 -0.89 -6.39 -15.65
CA ILE A 122 -1.22 -5.56 -16.82
C ILE A 122 -2.74 -5.45 -16.90
N GLY A 123 -3.24 -4.23 -17.05
CA GLY A 123 -4.67 -3.96 -17.23
C GLY A 123 -5.42 -3.62 -15.94
N TYR A 124 -4.98 -4.11 -14.79
CA TYR A 124 -5.69 -3.87 -13.53
C TYR A 124 -5.62 -2.40 -13.10
N TYR A 125 -4.42 -1.85 -12.97
CA TYR A 125 -4.24 -0.48 -12.48
C TYR A 125 -4.61 0.57 -13.51
N GLU A 126 -4.46 0.26 -14.79
CA GLU A 126 -4.89 1.14 -15.88
C GLU A 126 -6.39 1.45 -15.77
N HIS A 127 -7.18 0.46 -15.32
CA HIS A 127 -8.61 0.65 -15.10
C HIS A 127 -8.92 1.71 -14.05
N TYR A 128 -7.99 1.95 -13.12
CA TYR A 128 -8.15 2.93 -12.03
C TYR A 128 -7.38 4.23 -12.27
N GLY A 129 -6.95 4.47 -13.49
CA GLY A 129 -6.33 5.74 -13.87
C GLY A 129 -4.82 5.79 -13.78
N TYR A 130 -4.17 4.63 -13.59
CA TYR A 130 -2.71 4.53 -13.56
C TYR A 130 -2.16 4.35 -14.97
N THR A 131 -1.03 5.01 -15.25
CA THR A 131 -0.35 4.95 -16.54
C THR A 131 1.00 4.25 -16.37
N HIS A 132 1.30 3.30 -17.23
CA HIS A 132 2.61 2.65 -17.27
C HIS A 132 3.66 3.65 -17.78
N ILE A 133 4.71 3.89 -16.98
CA ILE A 133 5.74 4.88 -17.30
C ILE A 133 7.12 4.28 -17.52
N GLY A 134 7.31 2.99 -17.32
CA GLY A 134 8.59 2.32 -17.53
C GLY A 134 8.79 1.11 -16.65
N THR A 135 10.05 0.73 -16.50
CA THR A 135 10.47 -0.43 -15.70
C THR A 135 11.43 0.03 -14.62
N GLY A 136 11.30 -0.53 -13.42
CA GLY A 136 12.23 -0.34 -12.32
C GLY A 136 12.83 -1.67 -11.86
N TYR A 137 13.83 -1.61 -10.99
CA TYR A 137 14.61 -2.77 -10.58
C TYR A 137 14.68 -2.86 -9.06
N HIS A 138 14.50 -4.08 -8.54
CA HIS A 138 14.55 -4.38 -7.11
C HIS A 138 15.96 -4.78 -6.69
N PRO A 139 16.32 -4.61 -5.40
CA PRO A 139 17.66 -4.97 -4.90
C PRO A 139 18.01 -6.44 -5.09
N TRP A 140 17.02 -7.33 -5.21
CA TRP A 140 17.22 -8.76 -5.41
C TRP A 140 17.32 -9.18 -6.88
N GLY A 141 17.33 -8.21 -7.83
CA GLY A 141 17.59 -8.43 -9.25
C GLY A 141 16.35 -8.55 -10.14
N GLU A 142 15.17 -8.66 -9.56
CA GLU A 142 13.93 -8.68 -10.33
C GLU A 142 13.53 -7.28 -10.80
N SER A 143 12.73 -7.20 -11.85
CA SER A 143 12.18 -5.95 -12.37
C SER A 143 10.67 -5.91 -12.21
N SER A 144 10.11 -4.72 -12.21
CA SER A 144 8.65 -4.50 -12.17
C SER A 144 8.26 -3.37 -13.10
N ARG A 145 7.01 -3.40 -13.56
CA ARG A 145 6.41 -2.30 -14.29
C ARG A 145 6.12 -1.17 -13.30
N ILE A 146 6.41 0.05 -13.71
CA ILE A 146 6.17 1.26 -12.88
C ILE A 146 4.94 1.96 -13.42
N TYR A 147 4.02 2.29 -12.53
CA TYR A 147 2.80 3.03 -12.84
C TYR A 147 2.74 4.33 -12.07
N GLU A 148 2.14 5.33 -12.69
CA GLU A 148 1.94 6.66 -12.13
C GLU A 148 0.47 7.04 -12.21
N LYS A 149 -0.04 7.69 -11.15
CA LYS A 149 -1.31 8.39 -11.20
C LYS A 149 -1.14 9.80 -10.67
N LYS A 150 -1.46 10.79 -11.50
CA LYS A 150 -1.47 12.20 -11.08
C LYS A 150 -2.70 12.49 -10.25
N LEU A 151 -2.51 13.27 -9.20
CA LEU A 151 -3.54 13.57 -8.22
C LEU A 151 -4.22 14.92 -8.49
#